data_8eda2a436feddee1ebf0168380480bcc
#
_entry.id   8eda2a436feddee1ebf0168380480bcc
#
_cell.length_a   1.000
_cell.length_b   1.000
_cell.length_c   1.000
_cell.angle_alpha   90.00
_cell.angle_beta   90.00
_cell.angle_gamma   90.00
#
_symmetry.space_group_name_H-M   'P 1'
#
loop_
_entity.id
_entity.type
_entity.pdbx_description
1 polymer ?
#
loop_
_entity_poly.entity_id
_entity_poly.type
_entity_poly.pdbx_seq_one_letter_code
_entity_poly.pdbx_strand_id
1 'polypeptide(L)'
;MKKNQILALLLAAVMLLAVLTGCAAKTEPAQTETAPAEEPAPAEEAEPAEEPAEEPAEESDAVTLTDMTGREITLDEPATRIVALTPSDCEILYAIGAGDLLVGRGKYCDYPAEVTEIPAVESGSDTNIEQIIELQPQVLLMSTMSQTDEQIQQLEAAGVHVVVSDAQDIEGVYTAIHMIGELVGKQDEAASVVESMQKTFDEIKANAGDGSKTVYFEVSPLQYGLWTAGTSTFMDEIANMMGLKNCFADVTGWSEISEEQVLERNPDYIVTISMYYGEGPTPEEEILARPGWENVTAVKNGKILNLQNNELSRPAPRLAEGAQALYDFVYGE
;
A
#
# COMPACT_ATOMS: atom_id res chain seq x y z
N MET A 1 7.72 -31.59 31.21
CA MET A 1 6.48 -32.29 30.78
C MET A 1 5.72 -32.69 32.05
N LYS A 2 4.54 -32.09 32.37
CA LYS A 2 3.50 -32.53 33.35
C LYS A 2 2.79 -31.39 34.08
N LYS A 3 2.74 -30.16 33.52
CA LYS A 3 1.85 -29.10 34.07
C LYS A 3 0.79 -28.56 33.11
N ASN A 4 0.93 -28.81 31.80
CA ASN A 4 0.01 -28.27 30.80
C ASN A 4 -1.09 -29.23 30.28
N GLN A 5 -1.15 -30.44 30.82
CA GLN A 5 -2.19 -31.44 30.47
C GLN A 5 -3.36 -31.50 31.44
N ILE A 6 -3.27 -30.83 32.59
CA ILE A 6 -4.35 -30.84 33.62
C ILE A 6 -5.31 -29.66 33.43
N LEU A 7 -4.91 -28.61 32.69
CA LEU A 7 -5.78 -27.43 32.44
C LEU A 7 -6.75 -27.61 31.26
N ALA A 8 -6.55 -28.63 30.42
CA ALA A 8 -7.41 -28.91 29.26
C ALA A 8 -8.64 -29.80 29.58
N LEU A 9 -8.75 -30.35 30.79
CA LEU A 9 -9.83 -31.25 31.17
C LEU A 9 -10.92 -30.62 32.06
N LEU A 10 -10.80 -29.35 32.41
CA LEU A 10 -11.75 -28.62 33.27
C LEU A 10 -12.65 -27.62 32.53
N LEU A 11 -12.50 -27.48 31.22
CA LEU A 11 -13.33 -26.57 30.38
C LEU A 11 -14.39 -27.29 29.54
N ALA A 12 -14.56 -28.59 29.64
CA ALA A 12 -15.50 -29.39 28.87
C ALA A 12 -16.79 -29.78 29.59
N ALA A 13 -17.06 -29.27 30.81
CA ALA A 13 -18.16 -29.74 31.65
C ALA A 13 -19.26 -28.70 32.00
N VAL A 14 -19.34 -27.58 31.33
CA VAL A 14 -20.35 -26.51 31.61
C VAL A 14 -21.30 -26.18 30.47
N MET A 15 -21.36 -26.96 29.40
CA MET A 15 -22.34 -26.77 28.33
C MET A 15 -23.21 -28.02 28.16
N LEU A 16 -24.05 -28.33 29.13
CA LEU A 16 -25.22 -29.22 28.95
C LEU A 16 -26.17 -29.08 30.14
N LEU A 17 -27.12 -28.15 30.08
CA LEU A 17 -28.44 -28.21 30.75
C LEU A 17 -29.19 -26.87 30.53
N ALA A 18 -30.14 -26.88 29.63
CA ALA A 18 -31.43 -26.21 29.74
C ALA A 18 -32.19 -26.28 28.41
N VAL A 19 -32.86 -27.41 28.21
CA VAL A 19 -34.02 -27.50 27.32
C VAL A 19 -35.15 -28.05 28.20
N LEU A 20 -36.38 -27.56 27.94
CA LEU A 20 -37.68 -28.01 28.38
C LEU A 20 -38.41 -27.15 29.44
N THR A 21 -39.44 -26.48 28.93
CA THR A 21 -40.89 -26.55 29.22
C THR A 21 -41.52 -25.29 28.71
N GLY A 22 -42.59 -25.21 27.88
CA GLY A 22 -43.67 -26.12 27.67
C GLY A 22 -45.01 -25.39 27.78
N CYS A 23 -45.91 -25.58 26.80
CA CYS A 23 -47.37 -25.37 26.80
C CYS A 23 -47.95 -23.94 26.69
N ALA A 24 -48.53 -23.54 25.55
CA ALA A 24 -49.85 -23.89 24.99
C ALA A 24 -51.08 -23.34 25.78
N ALA A 25 -51.85 -22.42 25.16
CA ALA A 25 -53.29 -22.44 25.16
C ALA A 25 -53.86 -21.56 24.06
N LYS A 26 -54.67 -22.20 23.21
CA LYS A 26 -55.63 -21.62 22.26
C LYS A 26 -56.82 -21.02 22.99
N THR A 27 -57.44 -19.96 22.43
CA THR A 27 -58.89 -19.94 22.21
C THR A 27 -59.29 -18.78 21.28
N GLU A 28 -60.01 -19.13 20.22
CA GLU A 28 -60.90 -18.36 19.34
C GLU A 28 -62.33 -18.53 19.90
N PRO A 29 -63.37 -17.95 19.26
CA PRO A 29 -63.75 -16.58 18.90
C PRO A 29 -65.17 -16.20 19.46
N ALA A 30 -65.60 -14.97 19.36
CA ALA A 30 -67.01 -14.65 19.41
C ALA A 30 -67.39 -13.46 18.55
N GLN A 31 -68.41 -13.66 17.82
CA GLN A 31 -69.03 -12.85 16.77
C GLN A 31 -70.00 -11.78 17.30
N THR A 32 -70.19 -10.79 16.46
CA THR A 32 -71.44 -10.12 16.04
C THR A 32 -72.03 -9.04 16.96
N GLU A 33 -72.17 -7.82 16.44
CA GLU A 33 -73.49 -7.27 16.13
C GLU A 33 -73.41 -5.99 15.28
N THR A 34 -74.34 -5.88 14.34
CA THR A 34 -74.50 -4.92 13.27
C THR A 34 -75.39 -3.73 13.64
N ALA A 35 -75.09 -2.59 13.00
CA ALA A 35 -75.95 -1.56 12.42
C ALA A 35 -76.40 -0.40 13.33
N PRO A 36 -76.85 0.76 12.75
CA PRO A 36 -76.91 1.14 11.34
C PRO A 36 -76.27 2.50 10.98
N ALA A 37 -76.29 2.78 9.69
CA ALA A 37 -75.80 3.94 8.97
C ALA A 37 -76.49 5.27 9.29
N GLU A 38 -75.72 6.35 9.28
CA GLU A 38 -76.22 7.72 9.03
C GLU A 38 -75.40 8.33 7.86
N GLU A 39 -76.13 9.02 6.98
CA GLU A 39 -75.74 9.57 5.68
C GLU A 39 -74.90 10.85 5.80
N PRO A 40 -74.18 11.27 4.78
CA PRO A 40 -73.02 12.20 4.94
C PRO A 40 -73.43 13.67 4.79
N ALA A 41 -72.75 14.54 5.52
CA ALA A 41 -72.66 15.98 5.28
C ALA A 41 -71.46 16.31 4.38
N PRO A 42 -71.52 17.45 3.63
CA PRO A 42 -70.60 17.62 2.45
C PRO A 42 -69.18 17.98 2.83
N ALA A 43 -68.28 17.50 1.98
CA ALA A 43 -66.86 17.72 2.03
C ALA A 43 -66.52 19.24 1.88
N GLU A 44 -65.78 19.76 2.83
CA GLU A 44 -65.01 20.99 2.72
C GLU A 44 -63.68 20.62 2.04
N GLU A 45 -63.42 21.30 0.94
CA GLU A 45 -62.21 21.11 0.10
C GLU A 45 -61.00 21.54 0.92
N ALA A 46 -60.17 20.56 1.34
CA ALA A 46 -58.88 20.81 1.96
C ALA A 46 -57.89 21.18 0.86
N GLU A 47 -57.27 22.37 0.97
CA GLU A 47 -56.12 22.79 0.19
C GLU A 47 -54.99 21.76 0.33
N PRO A 48 -54.20 21.50 -0.72
CA PRO A 48 -53.07 20.59 -0.64
C PRO A 48 -52.01 21.15 0.34
N ALA A 49 -51.71 20.39 1.37
CA ALA A 49 -50.54 20.66 2.20
C ALA A 49 -49.29 20.66 1.30
N GLU A 50 -48.58 21.79 1.26
CA GLU A 50 -47.24 21.84 0.70
C GLU A 50 -46.38 20.77 1.42
N GLU A 51 -45.88 19.80 0.67
CA GLU A 51 -44.78 18.94 1.14
C GLU A 51 -43.64 19.84 1.57
N PRO A 52 -42.99 19.62 2.73
CA PRO A 52 -41.76 20.30 3.08
C PRO A 52 -40.75 20.04 1.97
N ALA A 53 -40.29 21.11 1.33
CA ALA A 53 -39.13 21.00 0.44
C ALA A 53 -38.02 20.32 1.23
N GLU A 54 -37.55 19.14 0.77
CA GLU A 54 -36.31 18.55 1.23
C GLU A 54 -35.25 19.63 1.00
N GLU A 55 -34.69 20.18 2.10
CA GLU A 55 -33.45 20.93 2.00
C GLU A 55 -32.42 20.02 1.28
N PRO A 56 -31.65 20.56 0.32
CA PRO A 56 -30.59 19.78 -0.29
C PRO A 56 -29.70 19.27 0.87
N ALA A 57 -29.51 17.97 0.97
CA ALA A 57 -28.52 17.40 1.86
C ALA A 57 -27.20 18.12 1.55
N GLU A 58 -26.66 18.86 2.52
CA GLU A 58 -25.28 19.38 2.41
C GLU A 58 -24.42 18.18 2.09
N GLU A 59 -23.77 18.18 0.92
CA GLU A 59 -22.77 17.17 0.58
C GLU A 59 -21.73 17.25 1.69
N SER A 60 -21.66 16.22 2.51
CA SER A 60 -20.68 16.12 3.57
C SER A 60 -19.30 16.00 2.92
N ASP A 61 -18.41 16.97 3.18
CA ASP A 61 -16.99 16.90 2.76
C ASP A 61 -16.21 15.79 3.52
N ALA A 62 -16.91 15.00 4.32
CA ALA A 62 -16.32 13.92 5.10
C ALA A 62 -15.69 12.84 4.20
N VAL A 63 -14.46 12.46 4.53
CA VAL A 63 -13.71 11.39 3.87
C VAL A 63 -13.79 10.14 4.73
N THR A 64 -14.23 9.02 4.14
CA THR A 64 -14.18 7.71 4.79
C THR A 64 -13.50 6.73 3.86
N LEU A 65 -12.34 6.24 4.28
CA LEU A 65 -11.53 5.31 3.50
C LEU A 65 -11.13 4.08 4.32
N THR A 66 -10.73 3.02 3.64
CA THR A 66 -10.12 1.84 4.26
C THR A 66 -8.65 1.82 3.91
N ASP A 67 -7.77 1.76 4.92
CA ASP A 67 -6.33 1.67 4.69
C ASP A 67 -5.90 0.27 4.22
N MET A 68 -4.64 0.13 3.82
CA MET A 68 -4.13 -1.13 3.25
C MET A 68 -3.98 -2.26 4.28
N THR A 69 -4.26 -2.00 5.56
CA THR A 69 -4.39 -3.03 6.60
C THR A 69 -5.84 -3.38 6.94
N GLY A 70 -6.81 -2.74 6.25
CA GLY A 70 -8.24 -2.97 6.41
C GLY A 70 -8.89 -2.18 7.54
N ARG A 71 -8.23 -1.12 8.06
CA ARG A 71 -8.80 -0.22 9.07
C ARG A 71 -9.59 0.87 8.37
N GLU A 72 -10.79 1.14 8.87
CA GLU A 72 -11.62 2.26 8.44
C GLU A 72 -11.18 3.54 9.14
N ILE A 73 -10.93 4.59 8.37
CA ILE A 73 -10.54 5.93 8.83
C ILE A 73 -11.58 6.92 8.32
N THR A 74 -12.09 7.75 9.21
CA THR A 74 -13.04 8.81 8.87
C THR A 74 -12.48 10.17 9.31
N LEU A 75 -12.49 11.14 8.40
CA LEU A 75 -12.18 12.54 8.63
C LEU A 75 -13.41 13.38 8.32
N ASP A 76 -13.61 14.46 9.05
CA ASP A 76 -14.72 15.40 8.80
C ASP A 76 -14.55 16.17 7.47
N GLU A 77 -13.31 16.32 7.00
CA GLU A 77 -12.91 16.99 5.76
C GLU A 77 -11.59 16.40 5.22
N PRO A 78 -11.25 16.59 3.94
CA PRO A 78 -9.96 16.16 3.40
C PRO A 78 -8.78 16.70 4.21
N ALA A 79 -7.75 15.86 4.37
CA ALA A 79 -6.59 16.20 5.16
C ALA A 79 -5.79 17.34 4.52
N THR A 80 -5.42 18.34 5.33
CA THR A 80 -4.62 19.51 4.93
C THR A 80 -3.26 19.60 5.63
N ARG A 81 -3.00 18.71 6.60
CA ARG A 81 -1.73 18.64 7.35
C ARG A 81 -1.31 17.19 7.52
N ILE A 82 -0.25 16.80 6.83
CA ILE A 82 0.17 15.40 6.74
C ILE A 82 1.63 15.27 7.16
N VAL A 83 1.93 14.22 7.93
CA VAL A 83 3.28 13.68 8.07
C VAL A 83 3.33 12.37 7.29
N ALA A 84 4.31 12.22 6.38
CA ALA A 84 4.53 10.99 5.63
C ALA A 84 5.90 10.39 6.00
N LEU A 85 5.90 9.19 6.57
CA LEU A 85 7.13 8.55 7.04
C LEU A 85 7.84 7.74 5.97
N THR A 86 7.13 7.35 4.90
CA THR A 86 7.71 6.57 3.80
C THR A 86 8.00 7.42 2.58
N PRO A 87 9.10 7.14 1.86
CA PRO A 87 9.42 7.84 0.62
C PRO A 87 8.31 7.73 -0.43
N SER A 88 7.68 6.55 -0.58
CA SER A 88 6.59 6.34 -1.54
C SER A 88 5.40 7.27 -1.31
N ASP A 89 5.00 7.47 -0.06
CA ASP A 89 3.87 8.35 0.26
C ASP A 89 4.18 9.82 -0.06
N CYS A 90 5.43 10.25 0.21
CA CYS A 90 5.87 11.59 -0.21
C CYS A 90 5.82 11.73 -1.74
N GLU A 91 6.31 10.74 -2.48
CA GLU A 91 6.31 10.75 -3.94
C GLU A 91 4.87 10.78 -4.51
N ILE A 92 3.94 10.02 -3.91
CA ILE A 92 2.52 10.03 -4.29
C ILE A 92 1.93 11.42 -4.04
N LEU A 93 2.09 11.99 -2.86
CA LEU A 93 1.57 13.33 -2.54
C LEU A 93 2.07 14.40 -3.52
N TYR A 94 3.35 14.39 -3.86
CA TYR A 94 3.88 15.31 -4.86
C TYR A 94 3.32 15.05 -6.27
N ALA A 95 3.19 13.78 -6.67
CA ALA A 95 2.69 13.41 -7.99
C ALA A 95 1.23 13.83 -8.23
N ILE A 96 0.40 13.81 -7.18
CA ILE A 96 -1.00 14.27 -7.24
C ILE A 96 -1.15 15.76 -6.91
N GLY A 97 -0.05 16.52 -6.78
CA GLY A 97 -0.08 17.95 -6.51
C GLY A 97 -0.52 18.32 -5.09
N ALA A 98 -0.26 17.46 -4.10
CA ALA A 98 -0.59 17.63 -2.68
C ALA A 98 0.67 17.75 -1.80
N GLY A 99 1.85 17.99 -2.38
CA GLY A 99 3.11 18.08 -1.64
C GLY A 99 3.18 19.21 -0.62
N ASP A 100 2.41 20.29 -0.83
CA ASP A 100 2.30 21.44 0.07
C ASP A 100 1.51 21.14 1.36
N LEU A 101 0.82 20.00 1.42
CA LEU A 101 0.14 19.52 2.63
C LEU A 101 1.08 18.84 3.62
N LEU A 102 2.32 18.51 3.20
CA LEU A 102 3.32 17.90 4.06
C LEU A 102 3.85 18.90 5.09
N VAL A 103 3.70 18.57 6.36
CA VAL A 103 4.27 19.30 7.50
C VAL A 103 5.45 18.57 8.13
N GLY A 104 5.67 17.31 7.75
CA GLY A 104 6.78 16.48 8.18
C GLY A 104 6.99 15.29 7.24
N ARG A 105 8.24 14.81 7.16
CA ARG A 105 8.61 13.65 6.33
C ARG A 105 9.52 12.70 7.08
N GLY A 106 9.55 11.44 6.66
CA GLY A 106 10.57 10.51 7.12
C GLY A 106 11.97 10.93 6.65
N LYS A 107 12.99 10.59 7.41
CA LYS A 107 14.37 11.00 7.12
C LYS A 107 14.91 10.51 5.77
N TYR A 108 14.34 9.44 5.23
CA TYR A 108 14.74 8.85 3.95
C TYR A 108 13.91 9.34 2.75
N CYS A 109 12.96 10.25 2.97
CA CYS A 109 12.21 10.89 1.89
C CYS A 109 13.09 11.96 1.24
N ASP A 110 13.50 11.74 -0.01
CA ASP A 110 14.48 12.52 -0.74
C ASP A 110 14.04 12.94 -2.15
N TYR A 111 12.82 12.52 -2.55
CA TYR A 111 12.26 12.84 -3.85
C TYR A 111 10.79 13.32 -3.74
N PRO A 112 10.40 14.33 -4.55
CA PRO A 112 11.30 15.19 -5.33
C PRO A 112 12.24 16.01 -4.43
N ALA A 113 13.22 16.72 -5.01
CA ALA A 113 14.24 17.42 -4.22
C ALA A 113 13.65 18.40 -3.19
N GLU A 114 12.50 19.01 -3.51
CA GLU A 114 11.76 19.95 -2.68
C GLU A 114 11.29 19.33 -1.35
N VAL A 115 11.06 18.01 -1.32
CA VAL A 115 10.67 17.34 -0.07
C VAL A 115 11.72 17.49 1.03
N THR A 116 12.98 17.67 0.66
CA THR A 116 14.09 17.81 1.62
C THR A 116 14.01 19.10 2.44
N GLU A 117 13.22 20.09 2.01
CA GLU A 117 12.98 21.33 2.74
C GLU A 117 11.95 21.14 3.88
N ILE A 118 11.17 20.05 3.84
CA ILE A 118 10.19 19.69 4.88
C ILE A 118 10.93 19.11 6.09
N PRO A 119 10.52 19.46 7.35
CA PRO A 119 11.11 18.91 8.56
C PRO A 119 11.18 17.38 8.55
N ALA A 120 12.38 16.84 8.76
CA ALA A 120 12.58 15.39 8.82
C ALA A 120 12.25 14.85 10.21
N VAL A 121 11.55 13.73 10.26
CA VAL A 121 11.22 12.97 11.45
C VAL A 121 11.99 11.65 11.43
N GLU A 122 12.53 11.22 12.57
CA GLU A 122 13.06 9.87 12.69
C GLU A 122 11.93 8.84 12.46
N SER A 123 12.18 7.86 11.59
CA SER A 123 11.20 6.87 11.15
C SER A 123 11.78 5.46 11.21
N GLY A 124 10.90 4.47 11.26
CA GLY A 124 11.24 3.08 11.47
C GLY A 124 11.07 2.66 12.93
N SER A 125 11.91 1.74 13.43
CA SER A 125 11.89 1.30 14.85
C SER A 125 12.07 2.43 15.85
N ASP A 126 12.77 3.49 15.44
CA ASP A 126 13.11 4.65 16.27
C ASP A 126 12.23 5.86 15.96
N THR A 127 11.02 5.64 15.43
CA THR A 127 10.07 6.72 15.11
C THR A 127 9.83 7.63 16.31
N ASN A 128 10.06 8.93 16.11
CA ASN A 128 9.93 9.93 17.16
C ASN A 128 8.49 10.46 17.22
N ILE A 129 7.69 9.84 18.08
CA ILE A 129 6.26 10.16 18.27
C ILE A 129 6.07 11.61 18.76
N GLU A 130 6.90 12.09 19.67
CA GLU A 130 6.78 13.44 20.22
C GLU A 130 7.01 14.49 19.12
N GLN A 131 8.01 14.27 18.27
CA GLN A 131 8.29 15.16 17.14
C GLN A 131 7.12 15.19 16.13
N ILE A 132 6.47 14.04 15.88
CA ILE A 132 5.29 13.99 15.02
C ILE A 132 4.16 14.82 15.62
N ILE A 133 3.86 14.63 16.90
CA ILE A 133 2.78 15.36 17.61
C ILE A 133 3.06 16.88 17.62
N GLU A 134 4.30 17.30 17.78
CA GLU A 134 4.68 18.73 17.73
C GLU A 134 4.37 19.39 16.37
N LEU A 135 4.41 18.63 15.28
CA LEU A 135 4.07 19.11 13.94
C LEU A 135 2.56 19.27 13.75
N GLN A 136 1.74 18.78 14.69
CA GLN A 136 0.28 18.86 14.68
C GLN A 136 -0.35 18.38 13.35
N PRO A 137 -0.03 17.18 12.86
CA PRO A 137 -0.67 16.64 11.68
C PRO A 137 -2.10 16.20 12.01
N GLN A 138 -2.98 16.26 11.01
CA GLN A 138 -4.28 15.57 11.05
C GLN A 138 -4.08 14.07 10.77
N VAL A 139 -3.18 13.78 9.83
CA VAL A 139 -2.91 12.41 9.35
C VAL A 139 -1.42 12.12 9.36
N LEU A 140 -1.08 10.89 9.76
CA LEU A 140 0.21 10.27 9.56
C LEU A 140 0.07 9.14 8.52
N LEU A 141 0.82 9.24 7.42
CA LEU A 141 1.03 8.15 6.47
C LEU A 141 2.26 7.33 6.87
N MET A 142 2.13 6.01 6.89
CA MET A 142 3.23 5.09 7.22
C MET A 142 3.05 3.74 6.54
N SER A 143 4.11 2.89 6.55
CA SER A 143 4.02 1.48 6.16
C SER A 143 4.08 0.58 7.38
N THR A 144 3.85 -0.72 7.19
CA THR A 144 4.03 -1.73 8.25
C THR A 144 5.49 -2.02 8.58
N MET A 145 6.42 -1.50 7.75
CA MET A 145 7.85 -1.72 7.93
C MET A 145 8.39 -0.99 9.16
N SER A 146 8.77 -1.75 10.18
CA SER A 146 9.41 -1.26 11.42
C SER A 146 8.54 -0.37 12.31
N GLN A 147 7.24 -0.25 12.06
CA GLN A 147 6.30 0.38 12.98
C GLN A 147 5.62 -0.65 13.88
N THR A 148 5.15 -0.19 15.05
CA THR A 148 4.50 -1.05 16.04
C THR A 148 3.06 -0.59 16.30
N ASP A 149 2.20 -1.53 16.70
CA ASP A 149 0.83 -1.22 17.13
C ASP A 149 0.80 -0.22 18.30
N GLU A 150 1.83 -0.23 19.16
CA GLU A 150 1.95 0.70 20.27
C GLU A 150 2.19 2.13 19.78
N GLN A 151 3.01 2.32 18.75
CA GLN A 151 3.25 3.64 18.13
C GLN A 151 1.95 4.18 17.50
N ILE A 152 1.20 3.32 16.80
CA ILE A 152 -0.10 3.68 16.22
C ILE A 152 -1.06 4.14 17.33
N GLN A 153 -1.22 3.36 18.39
CA GLN A 153 -2.12 3.69 19.51
C GLN A 153 -1.73 5.02 20.20
N GLN A 154 -0.43 5.31 20.35
CA GLN A 154 0.03 6.56 20.95
C GLN A 154 -0.32 7.78 20.08
N LEU A 155 -0.18 7.67 18.76
CA LEU A 155 -0.53 8.72 17.81
C LEU A 155 -2.04 8.97 17.76
N GLU A 156 -2.83 7.89 17.70
CA GLU A 156 -4.30 7.99 17.72
C GLU A 156 -4.82 8.58 19.05
N ALA A 157 -4.23 8.23 20.17
CA ALA A 157 -4.54 8.83 21.46
C ALA A 157 -4.20 10.33 21.54
N ALA A 158 -3.28 10.80 20.72
CA ALA A 158 -2.95 12.22 20.55
C ALA A 158 -3.83 12.93 19.51
N GLY A 159 -4.79 12.24 18.89
CA GLY A 159 -5.71 12.78 17.88
C GLY A 159 -5.15 12.81 16.46
N VAL A 160 -4.10 12.04 16.17
CA VAL A 160 -3.54 11.89 14.83
C VAL A 160 -4.14 10.63 14.18
N HIS A 161 -4.79 10.78 13.03
CA HIS A 161 -5.28 9.64 12.26
C HIS A 161 -4.11 8.93 11.57
N VAL A 162 -3.91 7.65 11.86
CA VAL A 162 -2.86 6.87 11.21
C VAL A 162 -3.44 6.11 10.03
N VAL A 163 -2.86 6.30 8.85
CA VAL A 163 -3.22 5.62 7.59
C VAL A 163 -2.02 4.81 7.11
N VAL A 164 -2.23 3.51 6.95
CA VAL A 164 -1.17 2.59 6.50
C VAL A 164 -1.23 2.41 4.98
N SER A 165 -0.11 2.73 4.32
CA SER A 165 0.14 2.52 2.90
C SER A 165 1.25 1.47 2.77
N ASP A 166 0.96 0.27 2.26
CA ASP A 166 1.90 -0.86 2.23
C ASP A 166 1.77 -1.69 0.95
N ALA A 167 2.04 -1.05 -0.19
CA ALA A 167 1.96 -1.68 -1.50
C ALA A 167 3.12 -2.66 -1.73
N GLN A 168 2.81 -3.89 -2.13
CA GLN A 168 3.77 -4.97 -2.41
C GLN A 168 3.82 -5.31 -3.91
N ASP A 169 2.80 -4.99 -4.67
CA ASP A 169 2.61 -5.25 -6.09
C ASP A 169 2.11 -3.99 -6.82
N ILE A 170 2.00 -4.04 -8.14
CA ILE A 170 1.59 -2.88 -8.96
C ILE A 170 0.16 -2.45 -8.64
N GLU A 171 -0.75 -3.39 -8.42
CA GLU A 171 -2.14 -3.07 -8.06
C GLU A 171 -2.22 -2.39 -6.68
N GLY A 172 -1.40 -2.83 -5.74
CA GLY A 172 -1.22 -2.17 -4.45
C GLY A 172 -0.73 -0.73 -4.59
N VAL A 173 0.18 -0.45 -5.54
CA VAL A 173 0.61 0.93 -5.83
C VAL A 173 -0.56 1.79 -6.31
N TYR A 174 -1.40 1.28 -7.22
CA TYR A 174 -2.60 2.01 -7.67
C TYR A 174 -3.57 2.26 -6.51
N THR A 175 -3.76 1.25 -5.67
CA THR A 175 -4.60 1.37 -4.45
C THR A 175 -4.07 2.46 -3.53
N ALA A 176 -2.76 2.50 -3.27
CA ALA A 176 -2.15 3.53 -2.43
C ALA A 176 -2.33 4.94 -3.02
N ILE A 177 -2.15 5.10 -4.34
CA ILE A 177 -2.33 6.39 -5.03
C ILE A 177 -3.79 6.86 -4.91
N HIS A 178 -4.77 5.98 -5.16
CA HIS A 178 -6.19 6.32 -5.03
C HIS A 178 -6.56 6.64 -3.58
N MET A 179 -6.12 5.84 -2.62
CA MET A 179 -6.37 6.04 -1.19
C MET A 179 -5.82 7.39 -0.70
N ILE A 180 -4.59 7.73 -1.08
CA ILE A 180 -3.99 9.02 -0.71
C ILE A 180 -4.70 10.16 -1.45
N GLY A 181 -5.11 9.97 -2.71
CA GLY A 181 -5.92 10.94 -3.45
C GLY A 181 -7.25 11.23 -2.77
N GLU A 182 -7.95 10.20 -2.31
CA GLU A 182 -9.20 10.33 -1.55
C GLU A 182 -8.98 11.06 -0.21
N LEU A 183 -7.91 10.69 0.51
CA LEU A 183 -7.53 11.31 1.78
C LEU A 183 -7.38 12.83 1.71
N VAL A 184 -6.90 13.35 0.58
CA VAL A 184 -6.58 14.78 0.40
C VAL A 184 -7.50 15.49 -0.60
N GLY A 185 -8.59 14.85 -1.05
CA GLY A 185 -9.52 15.44 -2.01
C GLY A 185 -8.94 15.65 -3.42
N LYS A 186 -8.04 14.76 -3.86
CA LYS A 186 -7.32 14.78 -5.14
C LYS A 186 -7.57 13.52 -5.97
N GLN A 187 -8.83 13.05 -6.02
CA GLN A 187 -9.20 11.80 -6.68
C GLN A 187 -8.94 11.84 -8.19
N ASP A 188 -9.21 12.96 -8.85
CA ASP A 188 -9.02 13.10 -10.30
C ASP A 188 -7.54 13.12 -10.67
N GLU A 189 -6.72 13.80 -9.89
CA GLU A 189 -5.26 13.81 -10.06
C GLU A 189 -4.66 12.43 -9.81
N ALA A 190 -5.13 11.74 -8.77
CA ALA A 190 -4.72 10.35 -8.47
C ALA A 190 -5.08 9.39 -9.63
N ALA A 191 -6.30 9.49 -10.15
CA ALA A 191 -6.73 8.70 -11.31
C ALA A 191 -5.85 8.98 -12.54
N SER A 192 -5.50 10.24 -12.80
CA SER A 192 -4.63 10.63 -13.92
C SER A 192 -3.20 10.06 -13.78
N VAL A 193 -2.67 10.03 -12.55
CA VAL A 193 -1.35 9.41 -12.27
C VAL A 193 -1.39 7.91 -12.55
N VAL A 194 -2.41 7.21 -12.05
CA VAL A 194 -2.60 5.77 -12.29
C VAL A 194 -2.75 5.48 -13.79
N GLU A 195 -3.57 6.23 -14.51
CA GLU A 195 -3.74 6.08 -15.96
C GLU A 195 -2.40 6.25 -16.72
N SER A 196 -1.58 7.22 -16.32
CA SER A 196 -0.26 7.42 -16.92
C SER A 196 0.67 6.23 -16.67
N MET A 197 0.68 5.66 -15.46
CA MET A 197 1.45 4.46 -15.13
C MET A 197 0.98 3.26 -15.95
N GLN A 198 -0.34 3.02 -15.99
CA GLN A 198 -0.95 1.93 -16.74
C GLN A 198 -0.59 2.01 -18.23
N LYS A 199 -0.64 3.19 -18.81
CA LYS A 199 -0.24 3.40 -20.20
C LYS A 199 1.21 2.98 -20.45
N THR A 200 2.14 3.39 -19.59
CA THR A 200 3.56 2.99 -19.71
C THR A 200 3.73 1.47 -19.61
N PHE A 201 3.07 0.84 -18.63
CA PHE A 201 3.12 -0.61 -18.46
C PHE A 201 2.49 -1.36 -19.64
N ASP A 202 1.38 -0.88 -20.18
CA ASP A 202 0.74 -1.46 -21.37
C ASP A 202 1.64 -1.36 -22.61
N GLU A 203 2.35 -0.23 -22.81
CA GLU A 203 3.32 -0.06 -23.89
C GLU A 203 4.49 -1.04 -23.74
N ILE A 204 5.04 -1.21 -22.53
CA ILE A 204 6.08 -2.20 -22.23
C ILE A 204 5.58 -3.62 -22.53
N LYS A 205 4.39 -3.97 -22.06
CA LYS A 205 3.77 -5.28 -22.25
C LYS A 205 3.50 -5.60 -23.73
N ALA A 206 3.05 -4.60 -24.50
CA ALA A 206 2.80 -4.76 -25.93
C ALA A 206 4.08 -5.06 -26.75
N ASN A 207 5.24 -4.65 -26.21
CA ASN A 207 6.55 -4.84 -26.83
C ASN A 207 7.43 -5.84 -26.07
N ALA A 208 6.82 -6.70 -25.25
CA ALA A 208 7.53 -7.67 -24.42
C ALA A 208 8.38 -8.64 -25.24
N GLY A 209 9.52 -9.04 -24.69
CA GLY A 209 10.38 -10.07 -25.26
C GLY A 209 9.77 -11.48 -25.23
N ASP A 210 10.51 -12.45 -25.75
CA ASP A 210 10.05 -13.85 -25.93
C ASP A 210 10.13 -14.72 -24.65
N GLY A 211 10.52 -14.15 -23.52
CA GLY A 211 10.70 -14.86 -22.26
C GLY A 211 11.94 -15.77 -22.23
N SER A 212 12.89 -15.58 -23.14
CA SER A 212 14.12 -16.39 -23.17
C SER A 212 15.21 -15.89 -22.22
N LYS A 213 15.14 -14.61 -21.80
CA LYS A 213 16.15 -13.94 -20.99
C LYS A 213 15.79 -13.93 -19.51
N THR A 214 16.84 -13.97 -18.68
CA THR A 214 16.72 -13.98 -17.23
C THR A 214 17.29 -12.73 -16.60
N VAL A 215 16.68 -12.28 -15.49
CA VAL A 215 17.13 -11.15 -14.68
C VAL A 215 17.30 -11.56 -13.22
N TYR A 216 18.33 -11.02 -12.58
CA TYR A 216 18.55 -11.03 -11.15
C TYR A 216 18.39 -9.61 -10.61
N PHE A 217 17.55 -9.44 -9.60
CA PHE A 217 17.40 -8.19 -8.87
C PHE A 217 18.23 -8.24 -7.60
N GLU A 218 19.27 -7.41 -7.52
CA GLU A 218 20.07 -7.22 -6.33
C GLU A 218 19.54 -6.00 -5.55
N VAL A 219 18.82 -6.27 -4.46
CA VAL A 219 18.17 -5.22 -3.67
C VAL A 219 18.95 -4.81 -2.42
N SER A 220 20.08 -5.46 -2.18
CA SER A 220 21.03 -5.10 -1.11
C SER A 220 22.45 -5.43 -1.56
N PRO A 221 23.43 -4.53 -1.36
CA PRO A 221 24.82 -4.78 -1.74
C PRO A 221 25.47 -5.88 -0.88
N LEU A 222 26.44 -6.59 -1.44
CA LEU A 222 27.08 -7.75 -0.82
C LEU A 222 27.57 -7.52 0.62
N GLN A 223 28.05 -6.33 0.93
CA GLN A 223 28.56 -6.00 2.27
C GLN A 223 27.51 -6.10 3.39
N TYR A 224 26.21 -6.05 3.06
CA TYR A 224 25.08 -6.19 3.99
C TYR A 224 24.34 -7.52 3.82
N GLY A 225 24.87 -8.44 3.00
CA GLY A 225 24.21 -9.65 2.56
C GLY A 225 23.37 -9.42 1.30
N LEU A 226 23.38 -10.40 0.40
CA LEU A 226 22.60 -10.31 -0.83
C LEU A 226 21.13 -10.58 -0.55
N TRP A 227 20.28 -9.71 -1.04
CA TRP A 227 18.83 -9.88 -1.06
C TRP A 227 18.32 -9.74 -2.47
N THR A 228 17.22 -10.42 -2.76
CA THR A 228 16.55 -10.39 -4.07
C THR A 228 15.05 -10.17 -3.92
N ALA A 229 14.44 -9.73 -5.02
CA ALA A 229 13.00 -9.69 -5.20
C ALA A 229 12.54 -10.97 -5.89
N GLY A 230 11.73 -11.78 -5.20
CA GLY A 230 11.08 -12.98 -5.74
C GLY A 230 9.67 -12.71 -6.25
N THR A 231 8.87 -13.77 -6.39
CA THR A 231 7.44 -13.65 -6.76
C THR A 231 6.65 -12.84 -5.74
N SER A 232 5.53 -12.26 -6.16
CA SER A 232 4.70 -11.36 -5.34
C SER A 232 5.41 -10.06 -4.95
N THR A 233 6.29 -9.57 -5.82
CA THR A 233 6.89 -8.24 -5.74
C THR A 233 6.65 -7.50 -7.05
N PHE A 234 6.53 -6.18 -6.99
CA PHE A 234 6.40 -5.34 -8.19
C PHE A 234 7.62 -5.48 -9.15
N MET A 235 8.81 -5.80 -8.65
CA MET A 235 9.97 -6.06 -9.51
C MET A 235 9.80 -7.32 -10.35
N ASP A 236 9.27 -8.41 -9.74
CA ASP A 236 8.97 -9.64 -10.47
C ASP A 236 7.86 -9.43 -11.50
N GLU A 237 6.81 -8.68 -11.14
CA GLU A 237 5.73 -8.33 -12.07
C GLU A 237 6.23 -7.54 -13.27
N ILE A 238 7.10 -6.54 -13.05
CA ILE A 238 7.72 -5.73 -14.11
C ILE A 238 8.58 -6.60 -15.02
N ALA A 239 9.41 -7.51 -14.46
CA ALA A 239 10.20 -8.44 -15.24
C ALA A 239 9.31 -9.32 -16.14
N ASN A 240 8.28 -9.93 -15.56
CA ASN A 240 7.35 -10.78 -16.30
C ASN A 240 6.59 -10.00 -17.37
N MET A 241 6.17 -8.76 -17.07
CA MET A 241 5.46 -7.87 -17.99
C MET A 241 6.28 -7.60 -19.26
N MET A 242 7.58 -7.38 -19.15
CA MET A 242 8.47 -7.13 -20.29
C MET A 242 9.05 -8.41 -20.93
N GLY A 243 8.62 -9.60 -20.49
CA GLY A 243 9.07 -10.87 -21.04
C GLY A 243 10.46 -11.30 -20.54
N LEU A 244 10.87 -10.86 -19.36
CA LEU A 244 12.02 -11.40 -18.65
C LEU A 244 11.58 -12.48 -17.66
N LYS A 245 12.46 -13.43 -17.37
CA LYS A 245 12.26 -14.37 -16.26
C LYS A 245 13.10 -13.93 -15.07
N ASN A 246 12.45 -13.68 -13.95
CA ASN A 246 13.17 -13.54 -12.70
C ASN A 246 13.87 -14.88 -12.36
N CYS A 247 15.20 -14.87 -12.23
CA CYS A 247 15.93 -16.10 -11.94
C CYS A 247 15.71 -16.60 -10.49
N PHE A 248 15.02 -15.80 -9.65
CA PHE A 248 14.58 -16.14 -8.29
C PHE A 248 13.07 -16.25 -8.16
N ALA A 249 12.35 -16.62 -9.23
CA ALA A 249 10.90 -16.82 -9.20
C ALA A 249 10.44 -18.01 -8.32
N ASP A 250 11.37 -18.78 -7.75
CA ASP A 250 11.12 -19.86 -6.80
C ASP A 250 11.12 -19.42 -5.33
N VAL A 251 11.43 -18.15 -5.06
CA VAL A 251 11.26 -17.53 -3.72
C VAL A 251 10.11 -16.53 -3.76
N THR A 252 9.49 -16.27 -2.61
CA THR A 252 8.36 -15.35 -2.49
C THR A 252 8.78 -14.12 -1.70
N GLY A 253 8.40 -12.95 -2.20
CA GLY A 253 8.70 -11.67 -1.55
C GLY A 253 10.20 -11.33 -1.59
N TRP A 254 10.62 -10.54 -0.64
CA TRP A 254 12.01 -10.11 -0.45
C TRP A 254 12.76 -11.17 0.36
N SER A 255 13.86 -11.70 -0.19
CA SER A 255 14.53 -12.86 0.40
C SER A 255 16.03 -12.72 0.40
N GLU A 256 16.67 -13.12 1.50
CA GLU A 256 18.11 -13.27 1.57
C GLU A 256 18.56 -14.45 0.69
N ILE A 257 19.66 -14.27 -0.05
CA ILE A 257 20.25 -15.26 -0.95
C ILE A 257 21.76 -15.30 -0.78
N SER A 258 22.41 -16.31 -1.41
CA SER A 258 23.86 -16.40 -1.44
C SER A 258 24.44 -16.11 -2.84
N GLU A 259 25.74 -15.80 -2.88
CA GLU A 259 26.47 -15.65 -4.14
C GLU A 259 26.42 -16.93 -4.99
N GLU A 260 26.52 -18.10 -4.35
CA GLU A 260 26.48 -19.39 -5.04
C GLU A 260 25.15 -19.59 -5.79
N GLN A 261 24.03 -19.13 -5.21
CA GLN A 261 22.73 -19.21 -5.88
C GLN A 261 22.70 -18.34 -7.14
N VAL A 262 23.30 -17.15 -7.11
CA VAL A 262 23.42 -16.29 -8.30
C VAL A 262 24.30 -16.93 -9.37
N LEU A 263 25.47 -17.48 -8.97
CA LEU A 263 26.40 -18.17 -9.87
C LEU A 263 25.74 -19.37 -10.55
N GLU A 264 24.97 -20.18 -9.81
CA GLU A 264 24.27 -21.35 -10.33
C GLU A 264 23.17 -20.95 -11.33
N ARG A 265 22.41 -19.89 -11.04
CA ARG A 265 21.31 -19.41 -11.89
C ARG A 265 21.79 -18.65 -13.12
N ASN A 266 23.00 -18.11 -13.08
CA ASN A 266 23.70 -17.47 -14.18
C ASN A 266 22.84 -16.50 -15.00
N PRO A 267 22.35 -15.38 -14.43
CA PRO A 267 21.43 -14.47 -15.08
C PRO A 267 22.01 -13.79 -16.32
N ASP A 268 21.15 -13.48 -17.30
CA ASP A 268 21.51 -12.68 -18.49
C ASP A 268 21.66 -11.19 -18.14
N TYR A 269 20.91 -10.68 -17.16
CA TYR A 269 20.92 -9.30 -16.69
C TYR A 269 21.00 -9.26 -15.17
N ILE A 270 21.70 -8.27 -14.63
CA ILE A 270 21.70 -7.91 -13.21
C ILE A 270 21.15 -6.49 -13.09
N VAL A 271 20.16 -6.30 -12.22
CA VAL A 271 19.61 -4.99 -11.89
C VAL A 271 19.86 -4.75 -10.41
N THR A 272 20.59 -3.69 -10.08
CA THR A 272 20.83 -3.28 -8.69
C THR A 272 20.21 -1.92 -8.40
N ILE A 273 19.78 -1.74 -7.15
CA ILE A 273 19.24 -0.48 -6.62
C ILE A 273 20.17 0.15 -5.60
N SER A 274 21.44 -0.29 -5.58
CA SER A 274 22.43 0.17 -4.60
C SER A 274 22.74 1.64 -4.79
N MET A 275 22.62 2.42 -3.70
CA MET A 275 22.94 3.84 -3.69
C MET A 275 24.45 4.06 -3.79
N TYR A 276 24.86 5.03 -4.63
CA TYR A 276 26.26 5.44 -4.77
C TYR A 276 26.44 6.88 -4.29
N TYR A 277 27.32 7.06 -3.33
CA TYR A 277 27.57 8.36 -2.68
C TYR A 277 28.85 9.04 -3.17
N GLY A 278 29.43 8.59 -4.28
CA GLY A 278 30.61 9.21 -4.89
C GLY A 278 31.95 8.79 -4.28
N GLU A 279 31.96 7.77 -3.41
CA GLU A 279 33.17 7.23 -2.79
C GLU A 279 33.33 5.74 -3.08
N GLY A 280 34.53 5.31 -3.45
CA GLY A 280 34.80 3.91 -3.78
C GLY A 280 34.35 3.49 -5.19
N PRO A 281 34.26 2.19 -5.46
CA PRO A 281 33.73 1.67 -6.73
C PRO A 281 32.24 1.92 -6.84
N THR A 282 31.74 2.10 -8.07
CA THR A 282 30.29 2.11 -8.32
C THR A 282 29.70 0.74 -8.03
N PRO A 283 28.36 0.62 -7.81
CA PRO A 283 27.73 -0.68 -7.63
C PRO A 283 28.00 -1.65 -8.79
N GLU A 284 28.06 -1.16 -10.01
CA GLU A 284 28.40 -1.97 -11.19
C GLU A 284 29.87 -2.43 -11.15
N GLU A 285 30.80 -1.54 -10.81
CA GLU A 285 32.21 -1.87 -10.65
C GLU A 285 32.44 -2.87 -9.53
N GLU A 286 31.68 -2.76 -8.43
CA GLU A 286 31.72 -3.70 -7.31
C GLU A 286 31.27 -5.11 -7.75
N ILE A 287 30.14 -5.21 -8.47
CA ILE A 287 29.63 -6.47 -9.01
C ILE A 287 30.65 -7.09 -10.01
N LEU A 288 31.22 -6.27 -10.90
CA LEU A 288 32.24 -6.70 -11.87
C LEU A 288 33.50 -7.22 -11.22
N ALA A 289 33.85 -6.74 -10.03
CA ALA A 289 35.06 -7.11 -9.30
C ALA A 289 34.89 -8.31 -8.36
N ARG A 290 33.66 -8.88 -8.21
CA ARG A 290 33.40 -10.02 -7.31
C ARG A 290 34.13 -11.27 -7.76
N PRO A 291 34.91 -11.92 -6.88
CA PRO A 291 35.58 -13.18 -7.21
C PRO A 291 34.57 -14.29 -7.59
N GLY A 292 34.81 -14.97 -8.70
CA GLY A 292 33.93 -16.03 -9.20
C GLY A 292 32.78 -15.56 -10.09
N TRP A 293 32.46 -14.24 -10.12
CA TRP A 293 31.38 -13.70 -10.93
C TRP A 293 31.78 -13.45 -12.40
N GLU A 294 33.06 -13.51 -12.73
CA GLU A 294 33.57 -13.31 -14.09
C GLU A 294 32.97 -14.29 -15.11
N ASN A 295 32.33 -15.37 -14.64
CA ASN A 295 31.67 -16.35 -15.50
C ASN A 295 30.16 -16.15 -15.63
N VAL A 296 29.55 -15.27 -14.83
CA VAL A 296 28.13 -14.91 -14.94
C VAL A 296 27.87 -14.22 -16.27
N THR A 297 26.84 -14.65 -16.97
CA THR A 297 26.49 -14.15 -18.31
C THR A 297 26.32 -12.63 -18.34
N ALA A 298 25.62 -12.07 -17.36
CA ALA A 298 25.43 -10.62 -17.22
C ALA A 298 26.77 -9.87 -17.06
N VAL A 299 27.66 -10.40 -16.20
CA VAL A 299 28.99 -9.81 -15.95
C VAL A 299 29.86 -9.86 -17.19
N LYS A 300 29.94 -11.02 -17.88
CA LYS A 300 30.70 -11.19 -19.15
C LYS A 300 30.28 -10.21 -20.22
N ASN A 301 28.97 -9.92 -20.29
CA ASN A 301 28.39 -9.10 -21.36
C ASN A 301 28.23 -7.64 -20.95
N GLY A 302 28.62 -7.23 -19.72
CA GLY A 302 28.44 -5.89 -19.21
C GLY A 302 26.95 -5.50 -19.08
N LYS A 303 26.08 -6.47 -18.81
CA LYS A 303 24.64 -6.29 -18.69
C LYS A 303 24.23 -6.11 -17.22
N ILE A 304 24.75 -5.05 -16.61
CA ILE A 304 24.48 -4.65 -15.25
C ILE A 304 23.87 -3.25 -15.30
N LEU A 305 22.70 -3.06 -14.71
CA LEU A 305 21.99 -1.79 -14.59
C LEU A 305 21.88 -1.41 -13.13
N ASN A 306 22.29 -0.19 -12.77
CA ASN A 306 22.01 0.37 -11.46
C ASN A 306 20.96 1.48 -11.52
N LEU A 307 19.82 1.29 -10.84
CA LEU A 307 18.73 2.25 -10.69
C LEU A 307 18.80 2.88 -9.29
N GLN A 308 19.86 3.63 -9.03
CA GLN A 308 20.17 4.22 -7.73
C GLN A 308 19.21 5.33 -7.28
N ASN A 309 18.37 5.87 -8.18
CA ASN A 309 17.40 6.91 -7.83
C ASN A 309 16.11 6.34 -7.24
N ASN A 310 16.10 5.05 -6.92
CA ASN A 310 14.99 4.34 -6.30
C ASN A 310 13.72 4.21 -7.16
N GLU A 311 13.77 4.45 -8.47
CA GLU A 311 12.60 4.33 -9.36
C GLU A 311 12.02 2.92 -9.38
N LEU A 312 12.85 1.89 -9.20
CA LEU A 312 12.41 0.49 -9.20
C LEU A 312 12.32 -0.12 -7.79
N SER A 313 12.60 0.64 -6.74
CA SER A 313 12.60 0.12 -5.36
C SER A 313 11.48 0.67 -4.48
N ARG A 314 10.81 1.73 -4.94
CA ARG A 314 9.73 2.38 -4.18
C ARG A 314 8.39 2.12 -4.85
N PRO A 315 7.38 1.64 -4.11
CA PRO A 315 6.02 1.46 -4.62
C PRO A 315 5.31 2.83 -4.77
N ALA A 316 5.70 3.57 -5.81
CA ALA A 316 5.31 4.95 -6.06
C ALA A 316 5.16 5.19 -7.58
N PRO A 317 4.64 6.36 -8.03
CA PRO A 317 4.43 6.62 -9.45
C PRO A 317 5.67 6.44 -10.34
N ARG A 318 6.89 6.74 -9.84
CA ARG A 318 8.14 6.56 -10.58
C ARG A 318 8.49 5.11 -10.89
N LEU A 319 7.75 4.14 -10.34
CA LEU A 319 7.91 2.73 -10.69
C LEU A 319 7.72 2.49 -12.20
N ALA A 320 6.85 3.28 -12.86
CA ALA A 320 6.70 3.25 -14.31
C ALA A 320 7.96 3.75 -15.05
N GLU A 321 8.65 4.76 -14.52
CA GLU A 321 9.91 5.26 -15.08
C GLU A 321 11.02 4.21 -14.92
N GLY A 322 11.10 3.57 -13.75
CA GLY A 322 12.04 2.47 -13.49
C GLY A 322 11.82 1.27 -14.42
N ALA A 323 10.55 0.92 -14.66
CA ALA A 323 10.21 -0.13 -15.61
C ALA A 323 10.59 0.23 -17.06
N GLN A 324 10.37 1.49 -17.48
CA GLN A 324 10.80 1.96 -18.80
C GLN A 324 12.33 1.97 -18.93
N ALA A 325 13.05 2.41 -17.90
CA ALA A 325 14.51 2.39 -17.91
C ALA A 325 15.07 0.96 -18.02
N LEU A 326 14.46 0.00 -17.31
CA LEU A 326 14.82 -1.40 -17.42
C LEU A 326 14.50 -1.96 -18.82
N TYR A 327 13.34 -1.61 -19.38
CA TYR A 327 12.94 -2.01 -20.72
C TYR A 327 13.94 -1.49 -21.78
N ASP A 328 14.31 -0.21 -21.71
CA ASP A 328 15.27 0.41 -22.62
C ASP A 328 16.67 -0.22 -22.49
N PHE A 329 17.08 -0.57 -21.29
CA PHE A 329 18.36 -1.28 -21.06
C PHE A 329 18.38 -2.68 -21.67
N VAL A 330 17.28 -3.39 -21.64
CA VAL A 330 17.18 -4.77 -22.14
C VAL A 330 16.97 -4.81 -23.66
N TYR A 331 16.09 -3.96 -24.19
CA TYR A 331 15.58 -4.01 -25.56
C TYR A 331 15.91 -2.75 -26.40
N GLY A 332 16.35 -1.66 -25.78
CA GLY A 332 16.84 -0.49 -26.49
C GLY A 332 18.10 -0.81 -27.31
N GLU A 333 18.17 -0.33 -28.55
CA GLU A 333 19.33 -0.50 -29.45
C GLU A 333 20.52 0.40 -29.08
#